data_7a0e87817ea559fb5bbf6db647673f2f
#
_entry.id   7a0e87817ea559fb5bbf6db647673f2f
#
_cell.length_a   1.000
_cell.length_b   1.000
_cell.length_c   1.000
_cell.angle_alpha   90.00
_cell.angle_beta   90.00
_cell.angle_gamma   90.00
#
_symmetry.space_group_name_H-M   'P 1'
#
loop_
_entity.id
_entity.type
_entity.pdbx_description
1 polymer ?
#
loop_
_entity_poly.entity_id
_entity_poly.type
_entity_poly.pdbx_seq_one_letter_code
_entity_poly.pdbx_strand_id
1 'polypeptide(L)'
;MLTLTIDNQTVQVPEQSTVLQAIRHVGVRFPTLCYWEGLPPYSACRLCIVEMIAPRHLTIPACSYPAADGLVIATDGPRAVAMRKMMLEFMLARCPNSPVIRSLADEAGVTETRFPLNPNRDELCILCGLCVRVCRDLVGAAALAFIGRGSERKVGSPFGLPAEACIGCGACAAVCPTGAVKMQEVDGKRVLTTWHTEVPLQPCPACGRPFTPEPMGFVREHVPDIDHVWGLCPACRRQATVGG
;
A
#
# COMPACT_ATOMS: atom_id res chain seq x y z
N MET A 1 -26.24 10.08 2.89
CA MET A 1 -25.57 10.32 1.59
C MET A 1 -25.08 11.76 1.56
N LEU A 2 -23.85 11.98 1.11
CA LEU A 2 -23.23 13.30 0.96
C LEU A 2 -23.22 13.71 -0.51
N THR A 3 -23.49 14.96 -0.80
CA THR A 3 -23.50 15.51 -2.16
C THR A 3 -22.35 16.50 -2.33
N LEU A 4 -21.47 16.24 -3.28
CA LEU A 4 -20.32 17.09 -3.60
C LEU A 4 -20.11 17.21 -5.10
N THR A 5 -19.29 18.16 -5.53
CA THR A 5 -18.98 18.40 -6.94
C THR A 5 -17.52 18.05 -7.22
N ILE A 6 -17.26 17.23 -8.23
CA ILE A 6 -15.93 16.86 -8.70
C ILE A 6 -15.82 17.18 -10.18
N ASP A 7 -14.90 18.04 -10.56
CA ASP A 7 -14.67 18.48 -11.95
C ASP A 7 -15.99 18.86 -12.65
N ASN A 8 -16.82 19.67 -11.98
CA ASN A 8 -18.16 20.12 -12.41
C ASN A 8 -19.24 19.02 -12.47
N GLN A 9 -18.97 17.80 -12.00
CA GLN A 9 -19.95 16.73 -11.90
C GLN A 9 -20.43 16.58 -10.47
N THR A 10 -21.75 16.63 -10.25
CA THR A 10 -22.34 16.37 -8.94
C THR A 10 -22.37 14.88 -8.68
N VAL A 11 -21.91 14.46 -7.52
CA VAL A 11 -21.85 13.06 -7.11
C VAL A 11 -22.40 12.89 -5.70
N GLN A 12 -23.06 11.76 -5.46
CA GLN A 12 -23.52 11.35 -4.14
C GLN A 12 -22.72 10.14 -3.66
N VAL A 13 -22.19 10.23 -2.44
CA VAL A 13 -21.42 9.15 -1.82
C VAL A 13 -21.94 8.86 -0.41
N PRO A 14 -21.69 7.64 0.13
CA PRO A 14 -22.02 7.33 1.52
C PRO A 14 -21.32 8.27 2.49
N GLU A 15 -21.93 8.47 3.66
CA GLU A 15 -21.26 9.09 4.80
C GLU A 15 -19.98 8.29 5.13
N GLN A 16 -18.97 8.96 5.67
CA GLN A 16 -17.63 8.41 5.93
C GLN A 16 -16.78 8.11 4.68
N SER A 17 -17.26 8.40 3.47
CA SER A 17 -16.43 8.33 2.27
C SER A 17 -15.32 9.37 2.30
N THR A 18 -14.20 9.04 1.65
CA THR A 18 -13.13 10.01 1.36
C THR A 18 -13.36 10.70 0.02
N VAL A 19 -12.74 11.85 -0.18
CA VAL A 19 -12.74 12.54 -1.48
C VAL A 19 -12.18 11.64 -2.60
N LEU A 20 -11.21 10.77 -2.30
CA LEU A 20 -10.70 9.81 -3.29
C LEU A 20 -11.76 8.80 -3.73
N GLN A 21 -12.58 8.31 -2.81
CA GLN A 21 -13.69 7.40 -3.15
C GLN A 21 -14.73 8.10 -4.02
N ALA A 22 -15.04 9.37 -3.73
CA ALA A 22 -15.92 10.17 -4.57
C ALA A 22 -15.34 10.41 -5.98
N ILE A 23 -14.05 10.71 -6.10
CA ILE A 23 -13.34 10.85 -7.39
C ILE A 23 -13.42 9.54 -8.20
N ARG A 24 -13.20 8.39 -7.56
CA ARG A 24 -13.31 7.09 -8.21
C ARG A 24 -14.73 6.76 -8.66
N HIS A 25 -15.73 7.21 -7.88
CA HIS A 25 -17.15 6.99 -8.21
C HIS A 25 -17.56 7.70 -9.50
N VAL A 26 -17.00 8.86 -9.82
CA VAL A 26 -17.22 9.54 -11.11
C VAL A 26 -16.32 9.01 -12.24
N GLY A 27 -15.60 7.91 -12.01
CA GLY A 27 -14.78 7.23 -13.02
C GLY A 27 -13.42 7.88 -13.31
N VAL A 28 -13.03 8.90 -12.57
CA VAL A 28 -11.71 9.54 -12.72
C VAL A 28 -10.61 8.64 -12.16
N ARG A 29 -9.64 8.27 -13.00
CA ARG A 29 -8.44 7.57 -12.57
C ARG A 29 -7.50 8.53 -11.87
N PHE A 30 -7.12 8.17 -10.65
CA PHE A 30 -6.28 9.02 -9.82
C PHE A 30 -5.11 8.22 -9.23
N PRO A 31 -3.86 8.63 -9.48
CA PRO A 31 -2.71 7.86 -9.03
C PRO A 31 -2.59 7.88 -7.50
N THR A 32 -2.41 6.70 -6.92
CA THR A 32 -2.15 6.54 -5.48
C THR A 32 -1.14 5.43 -5.27
N LEU A 33 -0.05 5.69 -4.55
CA LEU A 33 0.99 4.70 -4.26
C LEU A 33 1.04 4.27 -2.79
N CYS A 34 0.34 4.98 -1.90
CA CYS A 34 0.32 4.66 -0.46
C CYS A 34 -1.09 4.34 0.07
N TYR A 35 -2.07 4.26 -0.82
CA TYR A 35 -3.44 3.91 -0.48
C TYR A 35 -3.71 2.45 -0.85
N TRP A 36 -4.32 1.73 0.07
CA TRP A 36 -4.83 0.38 -0.12
C TRP A 36 -6.20 0.29 0.54
N GLU A 37 -7.16 -0.28 -0.16
CA GLU A 37 -8.50 -0.47 0.40
C GLU A 37 -8.44 -1.46 1.57
N GLY A 38 -9.11 -1.12 2.67
CA GLY A 38 -9.02 -1.89 3.92
C GLY A 38 -7.88 -1.47 4.87
N LEU A 39 -7.00 -0.53 4.45
CA LEU A 39 -6.03 0.08 5.36
C LEU A 39 -6.39 1.55 5.63
N PRO A 40 -6.21 2.04 6.86
CA PRO A 40 -6.37 3.46 7.15
C PRO A 40 -5.53 4.32 6.21
N PRO A 41 -6.01 5.46 5.70
CA PRO A 41 -5.23 6.34 4.84
C PRO A 41 -3.95 6.82 5.51
N TYR A 42 -2.86 6.93 4.74
CA TYR A 42 -1.55 7.37 5.27
C TYR A 42 -1.04 8.68 4.67
N SER A 43 -1.50 9.03 3.47
CA SER A 43 -1.19 10.28 2.76
C SER A 43 0.30 10.56 2.54
N ALA A 44 1.17 9.53 2.49
CA ALA A 44 2.61 9.71 2.38
C ALA A 44 3.05 10.10 0.95
N CYS A 45 2.46 9.48 -0.09
CA CYS A 45 2.94 9.68 -1.47
C CYS A 45 2.53 11.02 -2.09
N ARG A 46 1.48 11.66 -1.58
CA ARG A 46 0.95 12.97 -2.05
C ARG A 46 0.56 13.02 -3.54
N LEU A 47 0.46 11.87 -4.21
CA LEU A 47 0.01 11.86 -5.61
C LEU A 47 -1.51 12.07 -5.74
N CYS A 48 -2.28 11.85 -4.68
CA CYS A 48 -3.71 12.09 -4.65
C CYS A 48 -4.09 13.53 -4.25
N ILE A 49 -3.19 14.50 -4.38
CA ILE A 49 -3.50 15.90 -4.09
C ILE A 49 -4.46 16.45 -5.13
N VAL A 50 -5.50 17.12 -4.65
CA VAL A 50 -6.53 17.84 -5.42
C VAL A 50 -6.68 19.25 -4.89
N GLU A 51 -7.32 20.13 -5.65
CA GLU A 51 -7.76 21.43 -5.15
C GLU A 51 -9.20 21.34 -4.67
N MET A 52 -9.41 21.73 -3.43
CA MET A 52 -10.73 22.07 -2.93
C MET A 52 -10.98 23.54 -3.25
N ILE A 53 -12.03 23.80 -4.03
CA ILE A 53 -12.40 25.16 -4.46
C ILE A 53 -13.34 25.79 -3.45
N ALA A 54 -14.27 25.01 -2.91
CA ALA A 54 -15.20 25.43 -1.87
C ALA A 54 -15.29 24.36 -0.78
N PRO A 55 -15.53 24.74 0.48
CA PRO A 55 -15.75 26.10 1.02
C PRO A 55 -14.48 26.94 1.20
N ARG A 56 -13.30 26.35 1.00
CA ARG A 56 -11.99 27.02 1.13
C ARG A 56 -11.10 26.64 -0.03
N HIS A 57 -10.37 27.57 -0.58
CA HIS A 57 -9.45 27.30 -1.69
C HIS A 57 -8.09 26.80 -1.16
N LEU A 58 -7.91 25.48 -1.11
CA LEU A 58 -6.68 24.85 -0.65
C LEU A 58 -6.44 23.46 -1.30
N THR A 59 -5.21 22.99 -1.26
CA THR A 59 -4.85 21.64 -1.71
C THR A 59 -5.00 20.62 -0.60
N ILE A 60 -5.63 19.49 -0.90
CA ILE A 60 -5.89 18.42 0.05
C ILE A 60 -5.47 17.05 -0.50
N PRO A 61 -5.04 16.10 0.36
CA PRO A 61 -4.83 14.73 -0.03
C PRO A 61 -6.17 13.98 -0.09
N ALA A 62 -6.67 13.67 -1.27
CA ALA A 62 -7.99 13.07 -1.45
C ALA A 62 -8.19 11.74 -0.71
N CYS A 63 -7.11 10.95 -0.54
CA CYS A 63 -7.21 9.63 0.08
C CYS A 63 -7.55 9.66 1.59
N SER A 64 -7.29 10.76 2.27
CA SER A 64 -7.54 10.90 3.72
C SER A 64 -8.49 12.05 4.08
N TYR A 65 -8.85 12.88 3.11
CA TYR A 65 -9.79 13.96 3.38
C TYR A 65 -11.22 13.43 3.33
N PRO A 66 -12.03 13.62 4.39
CA PRO A 66 -13.41 13.16 4.40
C PRO A 66 -14.25 13.93 3.37
N ALA A 67 -15.13 13.23 2.69
CA ALA A 67 -16.16 13.85 1.87
C ALA A 67 -17.17 14.60 2.77
N ALA A 68 -17.69 15.71 2.31
CA ALA A 68 -18.72 16.49 2.99
C ALA A 68 -19.66 17.16 1.98
N ASP A 69 -20.86 17.50 2.41
CA ASP A 69 -21.81 18.21 1.57
C ASP A 69 -21.26 19.57 1.12
N GLY A 70 -21.50 19.90 -0.12
CA GLY A 70 -21.11 21.18 -0.71
C GLY A 70 -19.63 21.33 -1.04
N LEU A 71 -18.82 20.27 -0.87
CA LEU A 71 -17.43 20.32 -1.36
C LEU A 71 -17.39 20.47 -2.88
N VAL A 72 -16.54 21.37 -3.34
CA VAL A 72 -16.21 21.50 -4.77
C VAL A 72 -14.72 21.19 -4.96
N ILE A 73 -14.45 20.16 -5.73
CA ILE A 73 -13.11 19.60 -5.95
C ILE A 73 -12.73 19.71 -7.43
N ALA A 74 -11.52 20.21 -7.69
CA ALA A 74 -10.88 20.15 -9.00
C ALA A 74 -9.69 19.17 -8.93
N THR A 75 -9.73 18.12 -9.77
CA THR A 75 -8.69 17.09 -9.79
C THR A 75 -7.47 17.54 -10.58
N ASP A 76 -7.61 18.45 -11.54
CA ASP A 76 -6.60 19.00 -12.43
C ASP A 76 -6.22 20.46 -12.14
N GLY A 77 -6.63 20.98 -10.99
CA GLY A 77 -6.27 22.34 -10.55
C GLY A 77 -4.76 22.59 -10.64
N PRO A 78 -4.31 23.79 -11.07
CA PRO A 78 -2.91 24.03 -11.39
C PRO A 78 -1.95 23.85 -10.23
N ARG A 79 -2.38 24.17 -8.99
CA ARG A 79 -1.56 23.95 -7.78
C ARG A 79 -1.42 22.46 -7.46
N ALA A 80 -2.51 21.69 -7.58
CA ALA A 80 -2.48 20.25 -7.36
C ALA A 80 -1.60 19.55 -8.40
N VAL A 81 -1.70 19.93 -9.67
CA VAL A 81 -0.85 19.42 -10.76
C VAL A 81 0.63 19.73 -10.49
N ALA A 82 0.96 20.97 -10.12
CA ALA A 82 2.34 21.36 -9.81
C ALA A 82 2.90 20.57 -8.62
N MET A 83 2.11 20.37 -7.56
CA MET A 83 2.51 19.58 -6.39
C MET A 83 2.72 18.11 -6.76
N ARG A 84 1.85 17.50 -7.53
CA ARG A 84 2.03 16.10 -7.99
C ARG A 84 3.31 15.94 -8.82
N LYS A 85 3.60 16.86 -9.74
CA LYS A 85 4.85 16.87 -10.52
C LYS A 85 6.07 16.93 -9.62
N MET A 86 6.08 17.84 -8.65
CA MET A 86 7.18 17.94 -7.68
C MET A 86 7.35 16.65 -6.85
N MET A 87 6.25 16.00 -6.45
CA MET A 87 6.33 14.72 -5.75
C MET A 87 6.91 13.61 -6.62
N LEU A 88 6.60 13.60 -7.91
CA LEU A 88 7.19 12.65 -8.87
C LEU A 88 8.68 12.94 -9.07
N GLU A 89 9.12 14.20 -9.10
CA GLU A 89 10.54 14.54 -9.11
C GLU A 89 11.27 13.98 -7.86
N PHE A 90 10.69 14.11 -6.65
CA PHE A 90 11.26 13.52 -5.44
C PHE A 90 11.33 11.98 -5.52
N MET A 91 10.30 11.35 -6.08
CA MET A 91 10.30 9.90 -6.26
C MET A 91 11.32 9.44 -7.31
N LEU A 92 11.48 10.18 -8.41
CA LEU A 92 12.54 9.93 -9.40
C LEU A 92 13.94 10.12 -8.79
N ALA A 93 14.12 11.14 -7.95
CA ALA A 93 15.39 11.35 -7.25
C ALA A 93 15.73 10.16 -6.34
N ARG A 94 14.73 9.62 -5.63
CA ARG A 94 14.91 8.49 -4.73
C ARG A 94 15.03 7.15 -5.44
N CYS A 95 14.19 6.90 -6.46
CA CYS A 95 14.05 5.61 -7.15
C CYS A 95 14.18 5.80 -8.67
N PRO A 96 15.37 6.21 -9.16
CA PRO A 96 15.54 6.68 -10.53
C PRO A 96 15.28 5.61 -11.59
N ASN A 97 15.46 4.33 -11.26
CA ASN A 97 15.25 3.22 -12.18
C ASN A 97 13.94 2.44 -11.90
N SER A 98 13.05 2.95 -11.05
CA SER A 98 11.75 2.31 -10.81
C SER A 98 10.84 2.45 -12.04
N PRO A 99 10.42 1.34 -12.69
CA PRO A 99 9.54 1.42 -13.86
C PRO A 99 8.20 2.10 -13.55
N VAL A 100 7.64 1.83 -12.38
CA VAL A 100 6.37 2.42 -11.95
C VAL A 100 6.48 3.94 -11.77
N ILE A 101 7.58 4.41 -11.16
CA ILE A 101 7.78 5.86 -10.94
C ILE A 101 8.06 6.55 -12.28
N ARG A 102 8.85 5.96 -13.16
CA ARG A 102 9.09 6.49 -14.50
C ARG A 102 7.80 6.61 -15.31
N SER A 103 6.99 5.57 -15.36
CA SER A 103 5.69 5.61 -16.05
C SER A 103 4.79 6.74 -15.54
N LEU A 104 4.65 6.88 -14.23
CA LEU A 104 3.85 7.96 -13.64
C LEU A 104 4.42 9.35 -13.90
N ALA A 105 5.75 9.47 -13.93
CA ALA A 105 6.43 10.72 -14.23
C ALA A 105 6.22 11.11 -15.71
N ASP A 106 6.39 10.16 -16.63
CA ASP A 106 6.16 10.36 -18.06
C ASP A 106 4.71 10.78 -18.34
N GLU A 107 3.73 10.08 -17.74
CA GLU A 107 2.31 10.44 -17.84
C GLU A 107 2.02 11.87 -17.33
N ALA A 108 2.76 12.33 -16.32
CA ALA A 108 2.65 13.69 -15.79
C ALA A 108 3.51 14.72 -16.55
N GLY A 109 4.27 14.32 -17.57
CA GLY A 109 5.21 15.19 -18.30
C GLY A 109 6.41 15.62 -17.47
N VAL A 110 6.91 14.73 -16.59
CA VAL A 110 8.12 14.93 -15.77
C VAL A 110 9.20 13.97 -16.28
N THR A 111 10.09 14.47 -17.13
CA THR A 111 11.16 13.68 -17.74
C THR A 111 12.41 13.57 -16.87
N GLU A 112 12.65 14.60 -16.05
CA GLU A 112 13.85 14.72 -15.22
C GLU A 112 13.50 15.27 -13.84
N THR A 113 14.41 15.11 -12.89
CA THR A 113 14.30 15.68 -11.55
C THR A 113 15.37 16.73 -11.30
N ARG A 114 15.01 17.81 -10.63
CA ARG A 114 15.91 18.85 -10.14
C ARG A 114 16.74 18.43 -8.93
N PHE A 115 16.36 17.32 -8.28
CA PHE A 115 16.96 16.89 -7.02
C PHE A 115 18.09 15.90 -7.27
N PRO A 116 19.10 15.85 -6.38
CA PRO A 116 20.17 14.86 -6.46
C PRO A 116 19.63 13.45 -6.47
N LEU A 117 20.11 12.66 -7.41
CA LEU A 117 19.68 11.27 -7.54
C LEU A 117 20.31 10.40 -6.45
N ASN A 118 19.54 9.46 -5.93
CA ASN A 118 20.02 8.42 -5.03
C ASN A 118 21.25 7.72 -5.64
N PRO A 119 22.38 7.61 -4.92
CA PRO A 119 23.55 6.88 -5.39
C PRO A 119 23.24 5.39 -5.65
N ASN A 120 22.37 4.78 -4.86
CA ASN A 120 21.81 3.46 -5.17
C ASN A 120 20.73 3.58 -6.24
N ARG A 121 21.12 3.37 -7.50
CA ARG A 121 20.20 3.46 -8.65
C ARG A 121 19.14 2.36 -8.68
N ASP A 122 19.36 1.25 -7.99
CA ASP A 122 18.47 0.10 -7.92
C ASP A 122 17.47 0.19 -6.75
N GLU A 123 17.50 1.30 -5.99
CA GLU A 123 16.49 1.56 -4.96
C GLU A 123 15.11 1.66 -5.59
N LEU A 124 14.17 0.88 -5.07
CA LEU A 124 12.77 0.86 -5.51
C LEU A 124 11.80 1.32 -4.42
N CYS A 125 12.26 1.40 -3.16
CA CYS A 125 11.39 1.74 -2.03
C CYS A 125 11.14 3.24 -1.92
N ILE A 126 9.90 3.65 -2.17
CA ILE A 126 9.42 5.05 -2.02
C ILE A 126 8.95 5.40 -0.61
N LEU A 127 9.18 4.55 0.39
CA LEU A 127 8.74 4.73 1.78
C LEU A 127 7.23 4.94 1.94
N CYS A 128 6.41 4.36 1.09
CA CYS A 128 4.95 4.50 1.14
C CYS A 128 4.31 3.88 2.39
N GLY A 129 5.00 2.98 3.10
CA GLY A 129 4.57 2.36 4.34
C GLY A 129 3.49 1.28 4.21
N LEU A 130 3.09 0.89 3.00
CA LEU A 130 2.06 -0.14 2.83
C LEU A 130 2.48 -1.48 3.46
N CYS A 131 3.74 -1.93 3.23
CA CYS A 131 4.25 -3.17 3.80
C CYS A 131 4.27 -3.17 5.34
N VAL A 132 4.61 -2.04 5.96
CA VAL A 132 4.60 -1.88 7.42
C VAL A 132 3.17 -1.96 7.95
N ARG A 133 2.25 -1.21 7.33
CA ARG A 133 0.86 -1.13 7.78
C ARG A 133 0.08 -2.43 7.55
N VAL A 134 0.24 -3.07 6.40
CA VAL A 134 -0.42 -4.36 6.16
C VAL A 134 0.07 -5.41 7.15
N CYS A 135 1.37 -5.43 7.44
CA CYS A 135 1.96 -6.37 8.41
C CYS A 135 1.44 -6.14 9.83
N ARG A 136 1.26 -4.88 10.24
CA ARG A 136 0.78 -4.52 11.57
C ARG A 136 -0.75 -4.58 11.68
N ASP A 137 -1.47 -3.94 10.74
CA ASP A 137 -2.89 -3.64 10.91
C ASP A 137 -3.83 -4.74 10.37
N LEU A 138 -3.39 -5.51 9.38
CA LEU A 138 -4.18 -6.60 8.79
C LEU A 138 -3.65 -8.00 9.17
N VAL A 139 -2.32 -8.18 9.17
CA VAL A 139 -1.71 -9.48 9.47
C VAL A 139 -1.50 -9.66 10.97
N GLY A 140 -1.29 -8.58 11.72
CA GLY A 140 -1.04 -8.62 13.16
C GLY A 140 0.40 -8.99 13.56
N ALA A 141 1.24 -9.41 12.62
CA ALA A 141 2.60 -9.86 12.92
C ALA A 141 3.57 -8.73 13.31
N ALA A 142 3.30 -7.49 12.84
CA ALA A 142 4.10 -6.29 13.14
C ALA A 142 5.64 -6.47 12.95
N ALA A 143 6.03 -7.37 12.04
CA ALA A 143 7.42 -7.77 11.83
C ALA A 143 8.28 -6.68 11.14
N LEU A 144 7.66 -5.64 10.59
CA LEU A 144 8.30 -4.58 9.83
C LEU A 144 8.06 -3.21 10.46
N ALA A 145 9.07 -2.35 10.41
CA ALA A 145 8.99 -0.99 10.90
C ALA A 145 9.75 -0.02 10.00
N PHE A 146 9.52 1.28 10.18
CA PHE A 146 10.45 2.30 9.69
C PHE A 146 11.64 2.40 10.62
N ILE A 147 12.84 2.34 10.06
CA ILE A 147 14.12 2.41 10.77
C ILE A 147 14.85 3.66 10.30
N GLY A 148 15.54 4.33 11.21
CA GLY A 148 16.27 5.55 10.91
C GLY A 148 15.35 6.75 10.67
N ARG A 149 15.97 7.86 10.28
CA ARG A 149 15.28 9.14 10.02
C ARG A 149 15.96 9.91 8.88
N GLY A 150 15.28 10.93 8.36
CA GLY A 150 15.80 11.76 7.26
C GLY A 150 16.16 10.91 6.03
N SER A 151 17.32 11.14 5.45
CA SER A 151 17.86 10.40 4.30
C SER A 151 18.11 8.92 4.57
N GLU A 152 18.42 8.58 5.83
CA GLU A 152 18.72 7.22 6.27
C GLU A 152 17.46 6.39 6.59
N ARG A 153 16.28 6.99 6.43
CA ARG A 153 15.02 6.28 6.71
C ARG A 153 14.81 5.17 5.69
N LYS A 154 14.56 3.97 6.22
CA LYS A 154 14.24 2.77 5.44
C LYS A 154 13.16 1.93 6.13
N VAL A 155 12.56 1.01 5.38
CA VAL A 155 11.74 -0.06 5.97
C VAL A 155 12.64 -1.25 6.23
N GLY A 156 12.41 -1.94 7.33
CA GLY A 156 13.18 -3.13 7.68
C GLY A 156 12.58 -3.85 8.89
N SER A 157 13.22 -4.97 9.23
CA SER A 157 13.02 -5.68 10.49
C SER A 157 13.81 -5.01 11.61
N PRO A 158 13.45 -5.22 12.88
CA PRO A 158 14.21 -4.70 14.01
C PRO A 158 15.69 -5.06 13.93
N PHE A 159 16.56 -4.08 14.16
CA PHE A 159 18.03 -4.22 14.14
C PHE A 159 18.62 -4.77 12.84
N GLY A 160 17.84 -4.87 11.73
CA GLY A 160 18.31 -5.49 10.49
C GLY A 160 18.52 -7.00 10.55
N LEU A 161 18.06 -7.63 11.61
CA LEU A 161 18.07 -9.09 11.78
C LEU A 161 16.86 -9.73 11.09
N PRO A 162 16.87 -11.04 10.80
CA PRO A 162 15.68 -11.75 10.36
C PRO A 162 14.49 -11.47 11.29
N ALA A 163 13.33 -11.20 10.72
CA ALA A 163 12.16 -10.86 11.52
C ALA A 163 11.54 -12.12 12.13
N GLU A 164 11.81 -12.38 13.40
CA GLU A 164 11.26 -13.54 14.13
C GLU A 164 9.73 -13.59 14.13
N ALA A 165 9.09 -12.42 14.19
CA ALA A 165 7.62 -12.31 14.10
C ALA A 165 7.06 -12.51 12.67
N CYS A 166 7.92 -12.65 11.65
CA CYS A 166 7.46 -12.81 10.28
C CYS A 166 6.91 -14.22 10.03
N ILE A 167 5.64 -14.28 9.64
CA ILE A 167 4.95 -15.53 9.31
C ILE A 167 5.07 -15.94 7.83
N GLY A 168 5.83 -15.20 7.02
CA GLY A 168 6.00 -15.50 5.61
C GLY A 168 4.74 -15.37 4.74
N CYS A 169 3.71 -14.64 5.17
CA CYS A 169 2.43 -14.55 4.45
C CYS A 169 2.54 -13.88 3.07
N GLY A 170 3.59 -13.08 2.81
CA GLY A 170 3.80 -12.39 1.53
C GLY A 170 2.95 -11.13 1.32
N ALA A 171 2.10 -10.74 2.27
CA ALA A 171 1.24 -9.57 2.16
C ALA A 171 2.04 -8.29 1.86
N CYS A 172 3.22 -8.12 2.46
CA CYS A 172 4.12 -6.99 2.22
C CYS A 172 4.62 -6.91 0.76
N ALA A 173 4.85 -8.05 0.11
CA ALA A 173 5.22 -8.09 -1.31
C ALA A 173 4.01 -7.80 -2.21
N ALA A 174 2.84 -8.35 -1.87
CA ALA A 174 1.62 -8.17 -2.65
C ALA A 174 1.12 -6.71 -2.69
N VAL A 175 1.30 -5.95 -1.59
CA VAL A 175 0.87 -4.54 -1.54
C VAL A 175 1.94 -3.55 -2.01
N CYS A 176 3.16 -4.00 -2.32
CA CYS A 176 4.26 -3.10 -2.68
C CYS A 176 4.05 -2.53 -4.08
N PRO A 177 3.78 -1.22 -4.24
CA PRO A 177 3.43 -0.65 -5.54
C PRO A 177 4.61 -0.58 -6.51
N THR A 178 5.83 -0.61 -6.00
CA THR A 178 7.06 -0.51 -6.81
C THR A 178 7.82 -1.82 -6.93
N GLY A 179 7.32 -2.90 -6.31
CA GLY A 179 8.01 -4.19 -6.29
C GLY A 179 9.35 -4.18 -5.52
N ALA A 180 9.53 -3.23 -4.60
CA ALA A 180 10.74 -3.17 -3.75
C ALA A 180 10.86 -4.37 -2.81
N VAL A 181 9.73 -4.95 -2.39
CA VAL A 181 9.72 -6.14 -1.54
C VAL A 181 9.81 -7.38 -2.42
N LYS A 182 10.90 -8.13 -2.27
CA LYS A 182 11.15 -9.35 -3.03
C LYS A 182 10.84 -10.58 -2.19
N MET A 183 10.11 -11.52 -2.78
CA MET A 183 9.74 -12.79 -2.18
C MET A 183 9.96 -13.91 -3.21
N GLN A 184 10.54 -15.02 -2.78
CA GLN A 184 10.78 -16.21 -3.59
C GLN A 184 10.45 -17.46 -2.79
N GLU A 185 10.14 -18.55 -3.48
CA GLU A 185 10.01 -19.89 -2.89
C GLU A 185 11.14 -20.75 -3.42
N VAL A 186 12.05 -21.15 -2.53
CA VAL A 186 13.26 -21.90 -2.86
C VAL A 186 13.45 -22.98 -1.80
N ASP A 187 13.74 -24.21 -2.24
CA ASP A 187 14.09 -25.35 -1.38
C ASP A 187 13.09 -25.59 -0.24
N GLY A 188 11.81 -25.49 -0.51
CA GLY A 188 10.75 -25.70 0.48
C GLY A 188 10.64 -24.58 1.52
N LYS A 189 11.22 -23.43 1.26
CA LYS A 189 11.12 -22.24 2.09
C LYS A 189 10.58 -21.06 1.30
N ARG A 190 9.90 -20.16 1.97
CA ARG A 190 9.60 -18.82 1.46
C ARG A 190 10.63 -17.84 1.98
N VAL A 191 11.35 -17.22 1.06
CA VAL A 191 12.44 -16.28 1.34
C VAL A 191 11.97 -14.87 1.02
N LEU A 192 11.96 -14.00 2.02
CA LEU A 192 11.75 -12.56 1.87
C LEU A 192 13.14 -11.91 1.87
N THR A 193 13.74 -11.80 0.69
CA THR A 193 15.14 -11.35 0.55
C THR A 193 15.36 -9.94 1.07
N THR A 194 14.35 -9.07 0.97
CA THR A 194 14.40 -7.68 1.49
C THR A 194 14.53 -7.62 3.01
N TRP A 195 14.06 -8.64 3.72
CA TRP A 195 14.09 -8.71 5.20
C TRP A 195 15.02 -9.78 5.74
N HIS A 196 15.77 -10.45 4.86
CA HIS A 196 16.64 -11.58 5.21
C HIS A 196 15.93 -12.67 6.03
N THR A 197 14.63 -12.90 5.73
CA THR A 197 13.80 -13.82 6.51
C THR A 197 13.41 -15.01 5.66
N GLU A 198 13.60 -16.20 6.22
CA GLU A 198 13.21 -17.47 5.64
C GLU A 198 12.17 -18.14 6.52
N VAL A 199 11.08 -18.62 5.90
CA VAL A 199 10.00 -19.32 6.60
C VAL A 199 9.75 -20.65 5.91
N PRO A 200 9.80 -21.79 6.62
CA PRO A 200 9.58 -23.09 6.01
C PRO A 200 8.15 -23.20 5.47
N LEU A 201 8.00 -23.83 4.32
CA LEU A 201 6.72 -24.17 3.74
C LEU A 201 6.32 -25.58 4.14
N GLN A 202 5.00 -25.80 4.34
CA GLN A 202 4.44 -27.13 4.53
C GLN A 202 3.42 -27.43 3.45
N PRO A 203 3.26 -28.70 3.03
CA PRO A 203 2.26 -29.07 2.06
C PRO A 203 0.86 -28.99 2.68
N CYS A 204 -0.08 -28.46 1.93
CA CYS A 204 -1.50 -28.49 2.32
C CYS A 204 -2.02 -29.92 2.32
N PRO A 205 -2.62 -30.42 3.39
CA PRO A 205 -3.13 -31.81 3.45
C PRO A 205 -4.26 -32.06 2.45
N ALA A 206 -5.00 -31.05 2.03
CA ALA A 206 -6.11 -31.20 1.09
C ALA A 206 -5.69 -31.14 -0.39
N CYS A 207 -4.69 -30.33 -0.78
CA CYS A 207 -4.34 -30.16 -2.19
C CYS A 207 -2.84 -30.28 -2.48
N GLY A 208 -1.98 -30.56 -1.49
CA GLY A 208 -0.52 -30.67 -1.63
C GLY A 208 0.22 -29.37 -1.88
N ARG A 209 -0.46 -28.24 -2.11
CA ARG A 209 0.20 -26.94 -2.38
C ARG A 209 1.01 -26.50 -1.18
N PRO A 210 2.28 -26.12 -1.37
CA PRO A 210 3.08 -25.58 -0.28
C PRO A 210 2.55 -24.20 0.17
N PHE A 211 2.55 -23.97 1.47
CA PHE A 211 2.16 -22.70 2.08
C PHE A 211 2.86 -22.50 3.42
N THR A 212 2.87 -21.26 3.91
CA THR A 212 3.37 -20.96 5.27
C THR A 212 2.26 -21.19 6.28
N PRO A 213 2.47 -22.01 7.32
CA PRO A 213 1.52 -22.08 8.42
C PRO A 213 1.49 -20.75 9.17
N GLU A 214 0.29 -20.24 9.44
CA GLU A 214 0.14 -19.05 10.28
C GLU A 214 0.42 -19.41 11.74
N PRO A 215 0.99 -18.51 12.57
CA PRO A 215 1.16 -18.76 14.00
C PRO A 215 -0.20 -18.96 14.68
N MET A 216 -0.34 -20.05 15.39
CA MET A 216 -1.62 -20.47 15.99
C MET A 216 -2.17 -19.48 17.04
N GLY A 217 -1.30 -18.74 17.77
CA GLY A 217 -1.71 -17.95 18.92
C GLY A 217 -2.69 -16.82 18.59
N PHE A 218 -2.34 -15.98 17.64
CA PHE A 218 -3.15 -14.80 17.32
C PHE A 218 -4.53 -15.15 16.74
N VAL A 219 -4.60 -16.16 15.88
CA VAL A 219 -5.85 -16.50 15.19
C VAL A 219 -6.82 -17.21 16.12
N ARG A 220 -6.35 -18.08 17.00
CA ARG A 220 -7.19 -18.76 18.00
C ARG A 220 -7.86 -17.82 19.00
N GLU A 221 -7.19 -16.72 19.35
CA GLU A 221 -7.77 -15.72 20.24
C GLU A 221 -8.93 -14.93 19.61
N HIS A 222 -8.95 -14.83 18.27
CA HIS A 222 -9.86 -13.92 17.57
C HIS A 222 -10.91 -14.63 16.69
N VAL A 223 -10.72 -15.93 16.38
CA VAL A 223 -11.62 -16.71 15.53
C VAL A 223 -11.94 -18.01 16.21
N PRO A 224 -13.09 -18.10 16.89
CA PRO A 224 -13.55 -19.37 17.48
C PRO A 224 -13.84 -20.40 16.39
N ASP A 225 -13.60 -21.68 16.71
CA ASP A 225 -13.91 -22.85 15.86
C ASP A 225 -13.15 -22.91 14.52
N ILE A 226 -11.90 -22.44 14.49
CA ILE A 226 -11.06 -22.46 13.28
C ILE A 226 -10.30 -23.78 13.08
N ASP A 227 -10.32 -24.67 14.07
CA ASP A 227 -9.44 -25.85 14.09
C ASP A 227 -9.69 -26.80 12.90
N HIS A 228 -10.89 -26.89 12.36
CA HIS A 228 -11.24 -27.75 11.23
C HIS A 228 -10.66 -27.25 9.87
N VAL A 229 -10.35 -25.98 9.74
CA VAL A 229 -9.73 -25.39 8.53
C VAL A 229 -8.26 -25.00 8.75
N TRP A 230 -7.80 -25.14 9.98
CA TRP A 230 -6.41 -24.88 10.32
C TRP A 230 -5.48 -25.90 9.67
N GLY A 231 -4.37 -25.46 9.15
CA GLY A 231 -3.47 -26.33 8.39
C GLY A 231 -3.80 -26.46 6.91
N LEU A 232 -4.92 -25.90 6.45
CA LEU A 232 -5.23 -25.78 5.03
C LEU A 232 -4.60 -24.52 4.43
N CYS A 233 -4.16 -24.61 3.18
CA CYS A 233 -3.74 -23.42 2.45
C CYS A 233 -4.92 -22.44 2.26
N PRO A 234 -4.65 -21.12 2.02
CA PRO A 234 -5.72 -20.12 1.93
C PRO A 234 -6.81 -20.43 0.90
N ALA A 235 -6.48 -21.15 -0.19
CA ALA A 235 -7.48 -21.55 -1.19
C ALA A 235 -8.43 -22.63 -0.67
N CYS A 236 -7.89 -23.70 -0.07
CA CYS A 236 -8.71 -24.78 0.51
C CYS A 236 -9.51 -24.31 1.71
N ARG A 237 -8.95 -23.40 2.52
CA ARG A 237 -9.67 -22.79 3.64
C ARG A 237 -10.92 -22.04 3.16
N ARG A 238 -10.78 -21.18 2.13
CA ARG A 238 -11.96 -20.48 1.55
C ARG A 238 -13.01 -21.45 1.03
N GLN A 239 -12.61 -22.54 0.40
CA GLN A 239 -13.57 -23.56 -0.09
C GLN A 239 -14.29 -24.25 1.06
N ALA A 240 -13.58 -24.60 2.12
CA ALA A 240 -14.17 -25.25 3.30
C ALA A 240 -15.13 -24.33 4.07
N THR A 241 -14.90 -23.00 4.09
CA THR A 241 -15.76 -22.04 4.80
C THR A 241 -16.98 -21.60 3.99
N VAL A 242 -16.96 -21.69 2.66
CA VAL A 242 -18.07 -21.25 1.78
C VAL A 242 -18.99 -22.43 1.42
N GLY A 243 -18.55 -23.67 1.60
CA GLY A 243 -19.28 -24.88 1.25
C GLY A 243 -20.04 -25.55 2.42
N GLY A 244 -20.16 -24.84 3.58
CA GLY A 244 -20.92 -25.31 4.76
C GLY A 244 -22.27 -24.61 4.90
#